data_cd7871430a24aea29df3dfe18f3d6bcb
#
_entry.id   cd7871430a24aea29df3dfe18f3d6bcb
#
_cell.length_a   1.000
_cell.length_b   1.000
_cell.length_c   1.000
_cell.angle_alpha   90.00
_cell.angle_beta   90.00
_cell.angle_gamma   90.00
#
_symmetry.space_group_name_H-M   'P 1'
#
loop_
_entity.id
_entity.type
_entity.pdbx_description
1 polymer ?
#
loop_
_entity_poly.entity_id
_entity_poly.type
_entity_poly.pdbx_seq_one_letter_code
_entity_poly.pdbx_strand_id
1 'polypeptide(L)'
;MFISKELLNFITVANVKSLGKASELLFVTRSPICRSLKKLEHTLGVKLFIRKGQGLILTEDGIILYNKVFTLYCQLDELQNLYRRERLSLIEYN
;
A
#
# COMPACT_ATOMS: atom_id res chain seq x y z
N MET A 1 -0.13 11.19 -5.00
CA MET A 1 -0.85 9.93 -5.22
C MET A 1 -2.06 9.86 -4.29
N PHE A 2 -3.17 9.34 -4.79
CA PHE A 2 -4.44 9.36 -4.07
C PHE A 2 -4.68 8.11 -3.20
N ILE A 3 -3.64 7.60 -2.57
CA ILE A 3 -3.74 6.43 -1.70
C ILE A 3 -3.52 6.84 -0.25
N SER A 4 -4.28 6.25 0.67
CA SER A 4 -4.13 6.56 2.08
C SER A 4 -2.83 5.99 2.64
N LYS A 5 -2.36 6.59 3.73
CA LYS A 5 -1.14 6.15 4.40
C LYS A 5 -1.29 4.73 4.95
N GLU A 6 -2.46 4.38 5.48
CA GLU A 6 -2.75 3.05 5.99
C GLU A 6 -2.65 2.00 4.89
N LEU A 7 -3.21 2.28 3.71
CA LEU A 7 -3.15 1.37 2.58
C LEU A 7 -1.74 1.26 2.01
N LEU A 8 -0.99 2.35 1.99
CA LEU A 8 0.42 2.32 1.56
C LEU A 8 1.25 1.44 2.49
N ASN A 9 1.07 1.59 3.81
CA ASN A 9 1.76 0.76 4.78
C ASN A 9 1.39 -0.71 4.61
N PHE A 10 0.10 -0.99 4.39
CA PHE A 10 -0.40 -2.34 4.17
C PHE A 10 0.26 -2.99 2.94
N ILE A 11 0.26 -2.31 1.80
CA ILE A 11 0.85 -2.83 0.56
C ILE A 11 2.35 -3.05 0.73
N THR A 12 3.05 -2.11 1.35
CA THR A 12 4.49 -2.22 1.54
C THR A 12 4.84 -3.44 2.40
N VAL A 13 4.15 -3.61 3.53
CA VAL A 13 4.40 -4.77 4.41
C VAL A 13 4.04 -6.08 3.71
N ALA A 14 2.95 -6.10 2.96
CA ALA A 14 2.54 -7.28 2.21
C ALA A 14 3.61 -7.69 1.19
N ASN A 15 4.21 -6.72 0.51
CA ASN A 15 5.24 -6.98 -0.49
C ASN A 15 6.54 -7.49 0.11
N VAL A 16 7.00 -6.86 1.20
CA VAL A 16 8.32 -7.20 1.77
C VAL A 16 8.24 -8.23 2.89
N LYS A 17 7.05 -8.50 3.41
CA LYS A 17 6.77 -9.53 4.42
C LYS A 17 7.56 -9.34 5.73
N SER A 18 7.91 -8.09 6.04
CA SER A 18 8.74 -7.75 7.19
C SER A 18 8.48 -6.32 7.61
N LEU A 19 8.20 -6.11 8.91
CA LEU A 19 8.06 -4.77 9.46
C LEU A 19 9.38 -3.99 9.40
N GLY A 20 10.49 -4.68 9.63
CA GLY A 20 11.81 -4.06 9.56
C GLY A 20 12.14 -3.54 8.17
N LYS A 21 11.93 -4.37 7.15
CA LYS A 21 12.18 -3.97 5.76
C LYS A 21 11.23 -2.85 5.33
N ALA A 22 9.96 -2.93 5.74
CA ALA A 22 9.00 -1.88 5.43
C ALA A 22 9.40 -0.55 6.07
N SER A 23 9.87 -0.57 7.32
CA SER A 23 10.32 0.63 8.01
C SER A 23 11.51 1.28 7.29
N GLU A 24 12.43 0.47 6.78
CA GLU A 24 13.56 0.98 6.01
C GLU A 24 13.11 1.64 4.71
N LEU A 25 12.21 0.98 3.97
CA LEU A 25 11.70 1.50 2.70
C LEU A 25 10.91 2.80 2.88
N LEU A 26 10.15 2.89 3.97
CA LEU A 26 9.29 4.05 4.22
C LEU A 26 9.97 5.15 5.03
N PHE A 27 11.21 4.93 5.45
CA PHE A 27 11.99 5.90 6.24
C PHE A 27 11.30 6.28 7.54
N VAL A 28 10.68 5.29 8.21
CA VAL A 28 10.01 5.45 9.51
C VAL A 28 10.38 4.29 10.41
N THR A 29 10.09 4.41 11.69
CA THR A 29 10.27 3.30 12.63
C THR A 29 9.13 2.28 12.46
N ARG A 30 9.25 1.12 13.12
CA ARG A 30 8.25 0.05 13.03
C ARG A 30 6.93 0.40 13.70
N SER A 31 6.99 1.15 14.81
CA SER A 31 5.79 1.43 15.62
C SER A 31 4.67 2.13 14.86
N PRO A 32 4.92 3.19 14.09
CA PRO A 32 3.85 3.81 13.30
C PRO A 32 3.22 2.85 12.29
N ILE A 33 4.02 1.99 11.67
CA ILE A 33 3.52 1.00 10.73
C ILE A 33 2.61 0.00 11.43
N CYS A 34 3.04 -0.54 12.58
CA CYS A 34 2.23 -1.46 13.38
C CYS A 34 0.90 -0.85 13.76
N ARG A 35 0.91 0.39 14.25
CA ARG A 35 -0.33 1.08 14.64
C ARG A 35 -1.25 1.28 13.44
N SER A 36 -0.68 1.64 12.30
CA SER A 36 -1.43 1.84 11.07
C SER A 36 -2.12 0.56 10.62
N LEU A 37 -1.39 -0.57 10.64
CA LEU A 37 -1.95 -1.87 10.27
C LEU A 37 -3.06 -2.31 11.23
N LYS A 38 -2.86 -2.13 12.54
CA LYS A 38 -3.87 -2.47 13.54
C LYS A 38 -5.12 -1.62 13.37
N LYS A 39 -4.96 -0.34 13.07
CA LYS A 39 -6.07 0.56 12.82
C LYS A 39 -6.87 0.09 11.60
N LEU A 40 -6.18 -0.30 10.54
CA LEU A 40 -6.83 -0.81 9.34
C LEU A 40 -7.59 -2.11 9.64
N GLU A 41 -6.97 -3.05 10.35
CA GLU A 41 -7.62 -4.30 10.76
C GLU A 41 -8.85 -4.03 11.62
N HIS A 42 -8.75 -3.09 12.55
CA HIS A 42 -9.87 -2.72 13.41
C HIS A 42 -11.03 -2.12 12.60
N THR A 43 -10.71 -1.21 11.67
CA THR A 43 -11.71 -0.58 10.81
C THR A 43 -12.46 -1.60 9.95
N LEU A 44 -11.73 -2.58 9.43
CA LEU A 44 -12.31 -3.61 8.55
C LEU A 44 -12.90 -4.79 9.33
N GLY A 45 -12.54 -4.95 10.60
CA GLY A 45 -13.02 -6.04 11.43
C GLY A 45 -12.44 -7.39 11.10
N VAL A 46 -11.28 -7.44 10.44
CA VAL A 46 -10.61 -8.68 10.05
C VAL A 46 -9.11 -8.58 10.30
N LYS A 47 -8.45 -9.73 10.46
CA LYS A 47 -7.00 -9.81 10.50
C LYS A 47 -6.47 -9.84 9.07
N LEU A 48 -5.46 -9.03 8.80
CA LEU A 48 -4.84 -8.95 7.47
C LEU A 48 -3.50 -9.70 7.40
N PHE A 49 -2.82 -9.83 8.54
CA PHE A 49 -1.52 -10.49 8.63
C PHE A 49 -1.48 -11.49 9.77
N ILE A 50 -0.68 -12.54 9.58
CA ILE A 50 -0.30 -13.46 10.65
C ILE A 50 1.22 -13.58 10.67
N ARG A 51 1.77 -13.87 11.85
CA ARG A 51 3.20 -14.07 11.99
C ARG A 51 3.58 -15.46 11.51
N LYS A 52 4.67 -15.54 10.74
CA LYS A 52 5.26 -16.79 10.31
C LYS A 52 6.78 -16.65 10.44
N GLY A 53 7.36 -17.38 11.40
CA GLY A 53 8.76 -17.18 11.73
C GLY A 53 8.99 -15.76 12.22
N GLN A 54 9.94 -15.06 11.62
CA GLN A 54 10.24 -13.66 11.95
C GLN A 54 9.53 -12.67 11.03
N GLY A 55 8.72 -13.17 10.11
CA GLY A 55 8.05 -12.33 9.13
C GLY A 55 6.54 -12.30 9.31
N LEU A 56 5.89 -11.69 8.34
CA LEU A 56 4.45 -11.56 8.27
C LEU A 56 3.98 -12.06 6.92
N ILE A 57 2.86 -12.80 6.92
CA ILE A 57 2.21 -13.19 5.67
C ILE A 57 0.74 -12.75 5.73
N LEU A 58 0.14 -12.57 4.56
CA LEU A 58 -1.25 -12.19 4.46
C LEU A 58 -2.17 -13.34 4.88
N THR A 59 -3.26 -13.00 5.58
CA THR A 59 -4.39 -13.90 5.77
C THR A 59 -5.17 -13.98 4.46
N GLU A 60 -6.20 -14.84 4.42
CA GLU A 60 -7.12 -14.89 3.28
C GLU A 60 -7.77 -13.52 3.04
N ASP A 61 -8.24 -12.87 4.12
CA ASP A 61 -8.81 -11.52 4.02
C ASP A 61 -7.77 -10.50 3.55
N GLY A 62 -6.52 -10.65 4.00
CA GLY A 62 -5.42 -9.81 3.54
C GLY A 62 -5.15 -9.95 2.05
N ILE A 63 -5.21 -11.18 1.52
CA ILE A 63 -5.03 -11.43 0.09
C ILE A 63 -6.13 -10.75 -0.72
N ILE A 64 -7.37 -10.87 -0.28
CA ILE A 64 -8.50 -10.23 -0.94
C ILE A 64 -8.29 -8.71 -0.98
N LEU A 65 -7.94 -8.11 0.15
CA LEU A 65 -7.71 -6.68 0.22
C LEU A 65 -6.53 -6.27 -0.66
N TYR A 66 -5.44 -7.02 -0.61
CA TYR A 66 -4.25 -6.73 -1.42
C TYR A 66 -4.59 -6.64 -2.91
N ASN A 67 -5.33 -7.64 -3.41
CA ASN A 67 -5.68 -7.68 -4.82
C ASN A 67 -6.55 -6.49 -5.22
N LYS A 68 -7.50 -6.11 -4.37
CA LYS A 68 -8.37 -4.97 -4.67
C LYS A 68 -7.64 -3.63 -4.58
N VAL A 69 -6.78 -3.46 -3.58
CA VAL A 69 -6.01 -2.24 -3.42
C VAL A 69 -4.99 -2.09 -4.56
N PHE A 70 -4.35 -3.19 -4.94
CA PHE A 70 -3.39 -3.17 -6.05
C PHE A 70 -4.06 -2.75 -7.36
N THR A 71 -5.25 -3.27 -7.64
CA THR A 71 -6.02 -2.89 -8.82
C THR A 71 -6.35 -1.39 -8.80
N LEU A 72 -6.82 -0.88 -7.66
CA LEU A 72 -7.12 0.54 -7.51
C LEU A 72 -5.87 1.40 -7.69
N TYR A 73 -4.74 0.96 -7.13
CA TYR A 73 -3.48 1.66 -7.27
C TYR A 73 -3.09 1.78 -8.75
N CYS A 74 -3.18 0.68 -9.49
CA CYS A 74 -2.87 0.69 -10.93
C CYS A 74 -3.78 1.63 -11.70
N GLN A 75 -5.08 1.66 -11.38
CA GLN A 75 -6.02 2.57 -12.01
C GLN A 75 -5.69 4.04 -11.72
N LEU A 76 -5.33 4.36 -10.49
CA LEU A 76 -4.93 5.72 -10.11
C LEU A 76 -3.63 6.13 -10.82
N ASP A 77 -2.69 5.20 -10.92
CA ASP A 77 -1.43 5.47 -11.62
C ASP A 77 -1.66 5.74 -13.10
N GLU A 78 -2.51 4.95 -13.74
CA GLU A 78 -2.90 5.18 -15.14
C GLU A 78 -3.54 6.55 -15.32
N LEU A 79 -4.40 6.95 -14.39
CA LEU A 79 -5.07 8.25 -14.43
C LEU A 79 -4.06 9.39 -14.33
N GLN A 80 -3.10 9.30 -13.41
CA GLN A 80 -2.05 10.30 -13.27
C GLN A 80 -1.20 10.39 -14.53
N ASN A 81 -0.86 9.25 -15.13
CA ASN A 81 -0.06 9.21 -16.34
C ASN A 81 -0.82 9.80 -17.54
N LEU A 82 -2.12 9.57 -17.62
CA LEU A 82 -2.96 10.15 -18.66
C LEU A 82 -2.90 11.68 -18.62
N TYR A 83 -3.10 12.29 -17.47
CA TYR A 83 -3.04 13.74 -17.33
C TYR A 83 -1.64 14.28 -17.57
N ARG A 84 -0.63 13.55 -17.17
CA ARG A 84 0.76 13.94 -17.45
C ARG A 84 1.03 13.99 -18.95
N ARG A 85 0.57 12.99 -19.71
CA ARG A 85 0.71 12.94 -21.17
C ARG A 85 -0.03 14.09 -21.84
N GLU A 86 -1.24 14.37 -21.43
CA GLU A 86 -2.02 15.47 -21.96
C GLU A 86 -1.32 16.81 -21.73
N ARG A 87 -0.77 17.00 -20.53
CA ARG A 87 -0.05 18.22 -20.20
C ARG A 87 1.19 18.39 -21.07
N LEU A 88 1.94 17.31 -21.29
CA LEU A 88 3.12 17.33 -22.14
C LEU A 88 2.76 17.62 -23.60
N SER A 89 1.67 17.04 -24.10
CA SER A 89 1.19 17.30 -25.45
C SER A 89 0.83 18.77 -25.64
N LEU A 90 0.16 19.39 -24.67
CA LEU A 90 -0.19 20.81 -24.72
C LEU A 90 1.06 21.69 -24.77
N ILE A 91 2.09 21.31 -24.03
CA ILE A 91 3.36 22.04 -24.00
C ILE A 91 4.05 21.96 -25.37
N GLU A 92 4.00 20.79 -26.01
CA GLU A 92 4.61 20.61 -27.33
C GLU A 92 3.96 21.45 -28.39
N TYR A 93 2.66 21.69 -28.30
CA TYR A 93 1.94 22.49 -29.30
C TYR A 93 2.11 24.00 -29.11
N ASN A 94 2.60 24.41 -27.95
CA ASN A 94 2.83 25.81 -27.66
C ASN A 94 4.29 26.19 -27.86
#